data_c9aec0d148345b121982b69c28953876
#
_entry.id   c9aec0d148345b121982b69c28953876
#
_cell.length_a   1.000
_cell.length_b   1.000
_cell.length_c   1.000
_cell.angle_alpha   90.00
_cell.angle_beta   90.00
_cell.angle_gamma   90.00
#
_symmetry.space_group_name_H-M   'P 1'
#
loop_
_entity.id
_entity.type
_entity.pdbx_description
1 polymer ?
#
loop_
_entity_poly.entity_id
_entity_poly.type
_entity_poly.pdbx_seq_one_letter_code
_entity_poly.pdbx_strand_id
1 'polypeptide(L)'
;ENIEDLGIFGVEIATNGANPNPNDIDFQFPSGATATKGEQIFIIRDSDFSNAQDYFQNCFADFTVYQSGRITQNGNDAVVLYKNNISIESFGQPGVDGTGTYWDYTDSWSYKLDGEWIYPGPEAVLVTSGTGTNSSSDARYPYCFPLQIQGVTALLWEGSGTNGGKTIHVMANRDIADMSLYSLNTSNNGGGSDGKEFTFESFSVSEGDHILLAREPSTIASYYGNCYNNFDFVIQSSI
;
A
#
# COMPACT_ATOMS: atom_id res chain seq x y z
N GLU A 1 -7.81 -15.08 -11.27
CA GLU A 1 -7.32 -16.23 -12.07
C GLU A 1 -5.89 -16.00 -12.53
N ASN A 2 -5.19 -17.04 -12.97
CA ASN A 2 -3.88 -16.91 -13.59
C ASN A 2 -4.01 -16.35 -15.01
N ILE A 3 -2.98 -15.67 -15.48
CA ILE A 3 -2.87 -15.16 -16.85
C ILE A 3 -1.83 -15.99 -17.58
N GLU A 4 -2.25 -16.72 -18.61
CA GLU A 4 -1.40 -17.64 -19.39
C GLU A 4 -0.51 -16.93 -20.42
N ASP A 5 -0.90 -15.74 -20.87
CA ASP A 5 -0.10 -14.90 -21.77
C ASP A 5 -0.33 -13.42 -21.46
N LEU A 6 0.64 -12.80 -20.82
CA LEU A 6 0.66 -11.35 -20.61
C LEU A 6 0.85 -10.57 -21.92
N GLY A 7 1.36 -11.18 -22.99
CA GLY A 7 1.62 -10.53 -24.25
C GLY A 7 0.39 -9.97 -24.95
N ILE A 8 -0.83 -10.32 -24.49
CA ILE A 8 -2.08 -9.70 -24.98
C ILE A 8 -2.42 -8.39 -24.27
N PHE A 9 -1.65 -7.99 -23.22
CA PHE A 9 -1.87 -6.77 -22.46
C PHE A 9 -0.79 -5.74 -22.76
N GLY A 10 -1.20 -4.47 -22.72
CA GLY A 10 -0.29 -3.33 -22.87
C GLY A 10 -0.75 -2.14 -22.05
N VAL A 11 0.16 -1.21 -21.80
CA VAL A 11 -0.09 0.01 -21.06
C VAL A 11 0.28 1.23 -21.90
N GLU A 12 -0.58 2.24 -21.86
CA GLU A 12 -0.36 3.55 -22.48
C GLU A 12 -0.43 4.64 -21.41
N ILE A 13 0.44 5.63 -21.56
CA ILE A 13 0.42 6.87 -20.77
C ILE A 13 -0.20 7.97 -21.65
N ALA A 14 -1.44 8.33 -21.37
CA ALA A 14 -2.16 9.40 -22.07
C ALA A 14 -1.70 10.78 -21.52
N THR A 15 -0.56 11.25 -22.04
CA THR A 15 0.15 12.43 -21.51
C THR A 15 -0.62 13.73 -21.75
N ASN A 16 -0.68 14.59 -20.71
CA ASN A 16 -1.23 15.95 -20.80
C ASN A 16 -2.62 16.02 -21.45
N GLY A 17 -3.49 15.08 -21.15
CA GLY A 17 -4.85 15.03 -21.70
C GLY A 17 -4.95 14.50 -23.13
N ALA A 18 -3.96 13.76 -23.59
CA ALA A 18 -4.06 13.05 -24.87
C ALA A 18 -5.20 12.02 -24.87
N ASN A 19 -5.82 11.83 -26.02
CA ASN A 19 -6.77 10.74 -26.21
C ASN A 19 -6.00 9.41 -26.34
N PRO A 20 -6.50 8.33 -25.74
CA PRO A 20 -5.88 7.02 -25.83
C PRO A 20 -5.78 6.52 -27.28
N ASN A 21 -4.66 5.90 -27.61
CA ASN A 21 -4.40 5.34 -28.92
C ASN A 21 -3.90 3.88 -28.80
N PRO A 22 -4.73 2.88 -29.00
CA PRO A 22 -4.35 1.47 -28.87
C PRO A 22 -3.28 1.01 -29.88
N ASN A 23 -2.91 1.86 -30.85
CA ASN A 23 -1.83 1.59 -31.81
C ASN A 23 -0.49 2.22 -31.39
N ASP A 24 -0.44 2.94 -30.27
CA ASP A 24 0.77 3.59 -29.74
C ASP A 24 0.94 3.27 -28.25
N ILE A 25 1.05 1.99 -27.94
CA ILE A 25 1.22 1.47 -26.58
C ILE A 25 2.64 1.74 -26.08
N ASP A 26 2.78 2.30 -24.88
CA ASP A 26 4.08 2.65 -24.29
C ASP A 26 4.80 1.43 -23.70
N PHE A 27 4.05 0.44 -23.25
CA PHE A 27 4.59 -0.83 -22.79
C PHE A 27 3.70 -1.99 -23.23
N GLN A 28 4.26 -2.92 -23.99
CA GLN A 28 3.64 -4.19 -24.33
C GLN A 28 4.33 -5.29 -23.53
N PHE A 29 3.56 -6.10 -22.81
CA PHE A 29 4.14 -7.24 -22.11
C PHE A 29 4.73 -8.25 -23.10
N PRO A 30 5.82 -8.95 -22.70
CA PRO A 30 6.40 -9.99 -23.54
C PRO A 30 5.40 -11.11 -23.82
N SER A 31 5.35 -11.56 -25.07
CA SER A 31 4.53 -12.72 -25.46
C SER A 31 5.00 -13.98 -24.74
N GLY A 32 4.06 -14.75 -24.22
CA GLY A 32 4.33 -15.96 -23.43
C GLY A 32 4.77 -15.71 -21.98
N ALA A 33 4.90 -14.44 -21.56
CA ALA A 33 5.02 -14.16 -20.12
C ALA A 33 3.70 -14.48 -19.44
N THR A 34 3.76 -15.02 -18.22
CA THR A 34 2.59 -15.45 -17.44
C THR A 34 2.50 -14.67 -16.14
N ALA A 35 1.34 -14.64 -15.52
CA ALA A 35 1.18 -14.14 -14.16
C ALA A 35 0.26 -15.05 -13.35
N THR A 36 0.60 -15.28 -12.10
CA THR A 36 -0.24 -16.00 -11.15
C THR A 36 -1.23 -15.05 -10.48
N LYS A 37 -2.34 -15.60 -9.98
CA LYS A 37 -3.32 -14.80 -9.23
C LYS A 37 -2.65 -14.18 -8.00
N GLY A 38 -2.77 -12.85 -7.84
CA GLY A 38 -2.17 -12.11 -6.73
C GLY A 38 -0.74 -11.63 -6.98
N GLU A 39 -0.10 -12.05 -8.07
CA GLU A 39 1.22 -11.56 -8.44
C GLU A 39 1.20 -10.06 -8.69
N GLN A 40 2.14 -9.37 -8.08
CA GLN A 40 2.28 -7.93 -8.23
C GLN A 40 3.27 -7.61 -9.34
N ILE A 41 2.80 -6.88 -10.34
CA ILE A 41 3.61 -6.47 -11.49
C ILE A 41 3.88 -4.97 -11.39
N PHE A 42 5.16 -4.60 -11.48
CA PHE A 42 5.59 -3.21 -11.47
C PHE A 42 6.27 -2.86 -12.81
N ILE A 43 5.70 -1.89 -13.52
CA ILE A 43 6.28 -1.36 -14.75
C ILE A 43 6.93 -0.03 -14.39
N ILE A 44 8.22 0.10 -14.66
CA ILE A 44 9.01 1.27 -14.28
C ILE A 44 9.78 1.83 -15.47
N ARG A 45 10.04 3.12 -15.43
CA ARG A 45 10.95 3.76 -16.39
C ARG A 45 12.37 3.27 -16.18
N ASP A 46 13.08 2.95 -17.27
CA ASP A 46 14.46 2.41 -17.22
C ASP A 46 15.40 3.26 -16.38
N SER A 47 15.34 4.61 -16.50
CA SER A 47 16.18 5.55 -15.77
C SER A 47 15.93 5.58 -14.26
N ASP A 48 14.78 5.11 -13.81
CA ASP A 48 14.31 5.28 -12.43
C ASP A 48 14.37 3.98 -11.61
N PHE A 49 14.94 2.92 -12.18
CA PHE A 49 15.00 1.60 -11.57
C PHE A 49 15.68 1.62 -10.18
N SER A 50 16.86 2.23 -10.08
CA SER A 50 17.59 2.32 -8.80
C SER A 50 16.85 3.17 -7.77
N ASN A 51 16.24 4.28 -8.19
CA ASN A 51 15.44 5.12 -7.31
C ASN A 51 14.22 4.38 -6.76
N ALA A 52 13.59 3.52 -7.59
CA ALA A 52 12.48 2.69 -7.15
C ALA A 52 12.94 1.63 -6.14
N GLN A 53 14.08 0.99 -6.35
CA GLN A 53 14.65 0.06 -5.37
C GLN A 53 14.88 0.74 -4.02
N ASP A 54 15.44 1.95 -4.02
CA ASP A 54 15.69 2.74 -2.81
C ASP A 54 14.38 3.17 -2.13
N TYR A 55 13.36 3.53 -2.92
CA TYR A 55 12.05 3.94 -2.40
C TYR A 55 11.27 2.77 -1.79
N PHE A 56 11.14 1.66 -2.53
CA PHE A 56 10.36 0.50 -2.11
C PHE A 56 11.13 -0.42 -1.15
N GLN A 57 12.48 -0.34 -1.13
CA GLN A 57 13.35 -1.12 -0.23
C GLN A 57 13.01 -2.63 -0.25
N ASN A 58 12.78 -3.22 0.91
CA ASN A 58 12.53 -4.66 1.01
C ASN A 58 11.29 -5.13 0.23
N CYS A 59 10.27 -4.29 0.08
CA CYS A 59 9.08 -4.67 -0.68
C CYS A 59 9.28 -4.63 -2.21
N PHE A 60 10.40 -4.09 -2.70
CA PHE A 60 10.73 -4.13 -4.13
C PHE A 60 10.86 -5.57 -4.64
N ALA A 61 11.32 -6.49 -3.79
CA ALA A 61 11.45 -7.90 -4.14
C ALA A 61 10.11 -8.63 -4.34
N ASP A 62 9.00 -8.03 -3.90
CA ASP A 62 7.66 -8.61 -4.05
C ASP A 62 7.08 -8.40 -5.46
N PHE A 63 7.71 -7.55 -6.26
CA PHE A 63 7.24 -7.24 -7.61
C PHE A 63 7.95 -8.06 -8.68
N THR A 64 7.18 -8.55 -9.66
CA THR A 64 7.71 -8.88 -10.98
C THR A 64 7.90 -7.59 -11.75
N VAL A 65 9.15 -7.20 -12.02
CA VAL A 65 9.48 -5.87 -12.55
C VAL A 65 9.73 -5.92 -14.05
N TYR A 66 9.05 -5.04 -14.77
CA TYR A 66 9.32 -4.73 -16.18
C TYR A 66 9.81 -3.30 -16.32
N GLN A 67 10.60 -3.04 -17.37
CA GLN A 67 11.17 -1.73 -17.62
C GLN A 67 10.83 -1.24 -19.02
N SER A 68 10.55 0.08 -19.16
CA SER A 68 10.36 0.74 -20.44
C SER A 68 10.71 2.23 -20.36
N GLY A 69 11.53 2.71 -21.28
CA GLY A 69 11.85 4.14 -21.39
C GLY A 69 10.64 5.02 -21.73
N ARG A 70 9.51 4.43 -22.14
CA ARG A 70 8.27 5.13 -22.51
C ARG A 70 7.31 5.33 -21.34
N ILE A 71 7.60 4.79 -20.16
CA ILE A 71 6.83 5.05 -18.94
C ILE A 71 7.23 6.43 -18.41
N THR A 72 6.46 7.46 -18.78
CA THR A 72 6.85 8.87 -18.62
C THR A 72 5.84 9.73 -17.88
N GLN A 73 4.86 9.11 -17.21
CA GLN A 73 3.85 9.85 -16.43
C GLN A 73 4.53 10.77 -15.41
N ASN A 74 3.99 11.97 -15.27
CA ASN A 74 4.53 13.01 -14.37
C ASN A 74 3.54 13.49 -13.31
N GLY A 75 2.42 12.76 -13.12
CA GLY A 75 1.45 13.02 -12.07
C GLY A 75 0.12 13.61 -12.54
N ASN A 76 0.04 14.10 -13.76
CA ASN A 76 -1.21 14.62 -14.36
C ASN A 76 -1.66 13.81 -15.59
N ASP A 77 -1.02 12.68 -15.83
CA ASP A 77 -1.29 11.81 -16.98
C ASP A 77 -2.22 10.67 -16.63
N ALA A 78 -3.17 10.37 -17.48
CA ALA A 78 -3.98 9.17 -17.34
C ALA A 78 -3.19 7.93 -17.82
N VAL A 79 -3.46 6.78 -17.18
CA VAL A 79 -2.86 5.49 -17.56
C VAL A 79 -3.96 4.56 -18.05
N VAL A 80 -3.76 3.93 -19.20
CA VAL A 80 -4.75 3.04 -19.81
C VAL A 80 -4.17 1.64 -19.95
N LEU A 81 -4.90 0.65 -19.46
CA LEU A 81 -4.59 -0.77 -19.61
C LEU A 81 -5.42 -1.34 -20.77
N TYR A 82 -4.73 -2.01 -21.69
CA TYR A 82 -5.34 -2.68 -22.85
C TYR A 82 -5.23 -4.19 -22.73
N LYS A 83 -6.22 -4.86 -23.29
CA LYS A 83 -6.19 -6.29 -23.64
C LYS A 83 -6.59 -6.47 -25.09
N ASN A 84 -5.70 -7.02 -25.92
CA ASN A 84 -5.91 -7.13 -27.37
C ASN A 84 -6.31 -5.80 -28.02
N ASN A 85 -5.62 -4.71 -27.68
CA ASN A 85 -5.87 -3.35 -28.13
C ASN A 85 -7.26 -2.77 -27.77
N ILE A 86 -7.98 -3.42 -26.84
CA ILE A 86 -9.22 -2.90 -26.27
C ILE A 86 -8.91 -2.38 -24.86
N SER A 87 -9.22 -1.12 -24.61
CA SER A 87 -9.11 -0.54 -23.24
C SER A 87 -10.03 -1.30 -22.29
N ILE A 88 -9.45 -1.81 -21.23
CA ILE A 88 -10.18 -2.58 -20.19
C ILE A 88 -10.24 -1.86 -18.86
N GLU A 89 -9.31 -0.95 -18.62
CA GLU A 89 -9.23 -0.15 -17.40
C GLU A 89 -8.45 1.13 -17.64
N SER A 90 -8.75 2.19 -16.85
CA SER A 90 -7.93 3.40 -16.81
C SER A 90 -7.81 3.93 -15.38
N PHE A 91 -6.64 4.52 -15.08
CA PHE A 91 -6.45 5.45 -13.99
C PHE A 91 -6.58 6.87 -14.55
N GLY A 92 -7.24 7.76 -13.81
CA GLY A 92 -7.51 9.11 -14.28
C GLY A 92 -8.58 9.14 -15.38
N GLN A 93 -8.65 10.25 -16.08
CA GLN A 93 -9.61 10.46 -17.16
C GLN A 93 -8.86 10.68 -18.47
N PRO A 94 -8.73 9.67 -19.34
CA PRO A 94 -8.11 9.81 -20.65
C PRO A 94 -8.77 10.94 -21.47
N GLY A 95 -7.96 11.75 -22.16
CA GLY A 95 -8.44 12.94 -22.86
C GLY A 95 -8.55 14.20 -21.99
N VAL A 96 -8.20 14.14 -20.70
CA VAL A 96 -8.20 15.26 -19.77
C VAL A 96 -6.83 15.37 -19.14
N ASP A 97 -6.26 16.59 -19.12
CA ASP A 97 -5.09 16.90 -18.30
C ASP A 97 -5.48 16.89 -16.80
N GLY A 98 -4.77 16.06 -16.03
CA GLY A 98 -5.07 15.86 -14.61
C GLY A 98 -4.71 17.02 -13.71
N THR A 99 -3.95 18.00 -14.19
CA THR A 99 -3.49 19.14 -13.37
C THR A 99 -4.63 19.80 -12.63
N GLY A 100 -4.55 19.83 -11.30
CA GLY A 100 -5.54 20.44 -10.42
C GLY A 100 -6.89 19.71 -10.35
N THR A 101 -7.00 18.52 -10.92
CA THR A 101 -8.19 17.66 -10.77
C THR A 101 -8.11 16.84 -9.47
N TYR A 102 -9.19 16.13 -9.13
CA TYR A 102 -9.21 15.25 -7.95
C TYR A 102 -8.27 14.03 -8.05
N TRP A 103 -7.84 13.68 -9.26
CA TRP A 103 -6.94 12.57 -9.53
C TRP A 103 -5.51 13.02 -9.89
N ASP A 104 -5.18 14.29 -9.71
CA ASP A 104 -3.80 14.81 -9.79
C ASP A 104 -2.92 14.10 -8.75
N TYR A 105 -1.87 13.41 -9.21
CA TYR A 105 -0.92 12.68 -8.37
C TYR A 105 0.51 13.16 -8.56
N THR A 106 0.69 14.41 -8.95
CA THR A 106 2.01 15.04 -9.08
C THR A 106 2.79 14.92 -7.77
N ASP A 107 4.01 14.39 -7.83
CA ASP A 107 4.86 14.09 -6.67
C ASP A 107 4.10 13.29 -5.59
N SER A 108 3.31 12.31 -6.04
CA SER A 108 2.41 11.53 -5.20
C SER A 108 2.22 10.12 -5.77
N TRP A 109 1.25 9.44 -5.24
CA TRP A 109 0.80 8.12 -5.68
C TRP A 109 -0.71 7.98 -5.54
N SER A 110 -1.29 7.05 -6.27
CA SER A 110 -2.66 6.58 -6.09
C SER A 110 -2.69 5.06 -6.10
N TYR A 111 -3.63 4.47 -5.40
CA TYR A 111 -3.78 3.01 -5.33
C TYR A 111 -5.25 2.62 -5.25
N LYS A 112 -5.55 1.35 -5.47
CA LYS A 112 -6.89 0.81 -5.25
C LYS A 112 -7.00 0.18 -3.87
N LEU A 113 -8.10 0.47 -3.18
CA LEU A 113 -8.54 -0.21 -1.98
C LEU A 113 -9.97 -0.71 -2.24
N ASP A 114 -10.20 -2.00 -2.10
CA ASP A 114 -11.50 -2.65 -2.35
C ASP A 114 -12.12 -2.30 -3.72
N GLY A 115 -11.26 -2.12 -4.72
CA GLY A 115 -11.67 -1.80 -6.09
C GLY A 115 -11.84 -0.31 -6.39
N GLU A 116 -11.81 0.55 -5.38
CA GLU A 116 -11.95 2.00 -5.50
C GLU A 116 -10.58 2.70 -5.48
N TRP A 117 -10.41 3.73 -6.32
CA TRP A 117 -9.20 4.52 -6.33
C TRP A 117 -9.12 5.47 -5.14
N ILE A 118 -7.99 5.45 -4.45
CA ILE A 118 -7.64 6.39 -3.38
C ILE A 118 -6.67 7.41 -3.93
N TYR A 119 -7.00 8.69 -3.73
CA TYR A 119 -6.24 9.82 -4.22
C TYR A 119 -5.73 10.66 -3.04
N PRO A 120 -4.45 10.55 -2.65
CA PRO A 120 -3.91 11.39 -1.57
C PRO A 120 -3.74 12.85 -1.98
N GLY A 121 -3.82 13.14 -3.27
CA GLY A 121 -3.59 14.47 -3.85
C GLY A 121 -2.13 14.68 -4.26
N PRO A 122 -1.83 15.81 -4.92
CA PRO A 122 -0.47 16.16 -5.30
C PRO A 122 0.41 16.42 -4.08
N GLU A 123 1.72 16.28 -4.26
CA GLU A 123 2.76 16.58 -3.25
C GLU A 123 2.72 15.69 -1.99
N ALA A 124 1.96 14.59 -1.97
CA ALA A 124 1.85 13.73 -0.80
C ALA A 124 3.19 13.09 -0.35
N VAL A 125 4.16 13.00 -1.26
CA VAL A 125 5.48 12.40 -0.98
C VAL A 125 6.63 13.41 -1.05
N LEU A 126 6.34 14.71 -1.14
CA LEU A 126 7.38 15.74 -1.10
C LEU A 126 8.04 15.80 0.28
N VAL A 127 9.35 15.98 0.26
CA VAL A 127 10.09 16.34 1.48
C VAL A 127 10.02 17.85 1.71
N THR A 128 9.96 18.26 2.97
CA THR A 128 9.76 19.66 3.38
C THR A 128 10.82 20.66 2.90
N SER A 129 11.92 20.20 2.32
CA SER A 129 13.06 21.06 1.93
C SER A 129 13.48 20.93 0.46
N GLY A 130 12.68 20.31 -0.39
CA GLY A 130 13.07 20.10 -1.79
C GLY A 130 11.90 19.82 -2.72
N THR A 131 12.17 19.88 -4.00
CA THR A 131 11.27 19.41 -5.05
C THR A 131 11.65 18.00 -5.42
N GLY A 132 10.77 17.06 -5.14
CA GLY A 132 10.94 15.66 -5.57
C GLY A 132 10.73 14.62 -4.50
N THR A 133 10.23 13.50 -4.93
CA THR A 133 10.06 12.28 -4.14
C THR A 133 11.41 11.63 -3.89
N ASN A 134 11.66 11.16 -2.69
CA ASN A 134 12.83 10.36 -2.38
C ASN A 134 12.50 9.20 -1.44
N SER A 135 13.46 8.28 -1.29
CA SER A 135 13.33 7.08 -0.47
C SER A 135 13.11 7.35 1.02
N SER A 136 13.40 8.57 1.49
CA SER A 136 13.19 9.00 2.88
C SER A 136 11.86 9.71 3.12
N SER A 137 10.99 9.82 2.11
CA SER A 137 9.66 10.36 2.29
C SER A 137 8.87 9.59 3.34
N ASP A 138 8.18 10.30 4.23
CA ASP A 138 7.33 9.68 5.25
C ASP A 138 6.05 9.07 4.65
N ALA A 139 5.56 9.63 3.54
CA ALA A 139 4.38 9.14 2.83
C ALA A 139 4.77 8.04 1.85
N ARG A 140 4.79 6.80 2.30
CA ARG A 140 5.10 5.63 1.48
C ARG A 140 3.90 5.14 0.69
N TYR A 141 4.16 4.56 -0.48
CA TYR A 141 3.14 3.84 -1.22
C TYR A 141 2.57 2.68 -0.36
N PRO A 142 1.24 2.59 -0.19
CA PRO A 142 0.63 1.71 0.83
C PRO A 142 0.93 0.22 0.68
N TYR A 143 1.21 -0.26 -0.53
CA TYR A 143 1.54 -1.66 -0.76
C TYR A 143 2.75 -2.14 0.07
N CYS A 144 3.67 -1.23 0.41
CA CYS A 144 4.86 -1.54 1.22
C CYS A 144 4.60 -1.66 2.72
N PHE A 145 3.38 -1.42 3.15
CA PHE A 145 2.99 -1.60 4.54
C PHE A 145 2.25 -2.94 4.70
N PRO A 146 2.98 -4.01 5.06
CA PRO A 146 2.36 -5.33 5.22
C PRO A 146 1.41 -5.39 6.42
N LEU A 147 1.58 -4.47 7.40
CA LEU A 147 0.69 -4.29 8.54
C LEU A 147 0.16 -2.86 8.56
N GLN A 148 -1.12 -2.72 8.81
CA GLN A 148 -1.79 -1.42 8.96
C GLN A 148 -2.45 -1.32 10.32
N ILE A 149 -2.24 -0.19 11.02
CA ILE A 149 -3.01 0.11 12.23
C ILE A 149 -4.42 0.47 11.82
N GLN A 150 -5.40 -0.31 12.29
CA GLN A 150 -6.82 -0.12 12.03
C GLN A 150 -7.49 0.69 13.15
N GLY A 151 -6.95 0.60 14.36
CA GLY A 151 -7.54 1.30 15.48
C GLY A 151 -6.71 1.21 16.74
N VAL A 152 -6.98 2.14 17.63
CA VAL A 152 -6.41 2.15 18.99
C VAL A 152 -7.51 2.45 19.99
N THR A 153 -7.45 1.86 21.18
CA THR A 153 -8.34 2.21 22.28
C THR A 153 -7.57 2.58 23.54
N ALA A 154 -8.13 3.47 24.32
CA ALA A 154 -7.63 3.86 25.63
C ALA A 154 -8.85 4.08 26.55
N LEU A 155 -9.64 3.03 26.73
CA LEU A 155 -10.87 3.10 27.51
C LEU A 155 -10.55 3.13 29.01
N LEU A 156 -11.21 4.03 29.73
CA LEU A 156 -11.21 4.04 31.17
C LEU A 156 -12.31 3.10 31.67
N TRP A 157 -11.95 2.16 32.51
CA TRP A 157 -12.86 1.13 33.01
C TRP A 157 -13.01 1.26 34.51
N GLU A 158 -14.24 1.41 35.00
CA GLU A 158 -14.50 1.36 36.42
C GLU A 158 -14.10 -0.02 37.00
N GLY A 159 -13.12 -0.04 37.92
CA GLY A 159 -12.71 -1.26 38.62
C GLY A 159 -11.51 -2.02 38.06
N SER A 160 -11.04 -1.70 36.87
CA SER A 160 -9.86 -2.37 36.25
C SER A 160 -8.56 -1.57 36.32
N GLY A 161 -8.54 -0.42 37.01
CA GLY A 161 -7.40 0.49 36.94
C GLY A 161 -7.31 1.20 35.56
N THR A 162 -6.24 1.97 35.36
CA THR A 162 -6.08 2.83 34.18
C THR A 162 -5.68 2.09 32.88
N ASN A 163 -5.53 0.76 32.92
CA ASN A 163 -4.81 0.02 31.87
C ASN A 163 -5.65 -0.97 31.07
N GLY A 164 -6.80 -1.42 31.60
CA GLY A 164 -7.56 -2.55 31.04
C GLY A 164 -8.17 -2.32 29.66
N GLY A 165 -8.40 -1.07 29.27
CA GLY A 165 -9.03 -0.71 28.02
C GLY A 165 -8.05 -0.30 26.90
N LYS A 166 -6.76 -0.63 27.03
CA LYS A 166 -5.77 -0.26 26.00
C LYS A 166 -5.57 -1.37 25.01
N THR A 167 -5.75 -1.02 23.73
CA THR A 167 -5.51 -1.94 22.61
C THR A 167 -4.92 -1.22 21.41
N ILE A 168 -4.20 -1.99 20.60
CA ILE A 168 -3.84 -1.64 19.22
C ILE A 168 -4.36 -2.73 18.33
N HIS A 169 -5.14 -2.37 17.32
CA HIS A 169 -5.64 -3.27 16.29
C HIS A 169 -4.84 -3.05 15.02
N VAL A 170 -4.22 -4.10 14.51
CA VAL A 170 -3.53 -4.12 13.21
C VAL A 170 -4.14 -5.16 12.30
N MET A 171 -4.07 -4.92 11.00
CA MET A 171 -4.51 -5.84 9.95
C MET A 171 -3.34 -6.15 9.03
N ALA A 172 -3.23 -7.39 8.61
CA ALA A 172 -2.28 -7.80 7.60
C ALA A 172 -2.82 -7.44 6.19
N ASN A 173 -2.08 -6.62 5.46
CA ASN A 173 -2.43 -6.23 4.08
C ASN A 173 -1.93 -7.24 3.04
N ARG A 174 -1.20 -8.27 3.48
CA ARG A 174 -0.69 -9.39 2.68
C ARG A 174 -0.27 -10.53 3.60
N ASP A 175 0.02 -11.69 3.00
CA ASP A 175 0.62 -12.80 3.74
C ASP A 175 1.99 -12.38 4.31
N ILE A 176 2.20 -12.67 5.59
CA ILE A 176 3.46 -12.44 6.31
C ILE A 176 3.91 -13.77 6.90
N ALA A 177 5.06 -14.27 6.43
CA ALA A 177 5.59 -15.57 6.87
C ALA A 177 6.14 -15.54 8.31
N ASP A 178 6.63 -14.39 8.76
CA ASP A 178 7.24 -14.24 10.08
C ASP A 178 6.95 -12.85 10.68
N MET A 179 6.05 -12.82 11.66
CA MET A 179 5.68 -11.61 12.39
C MET A 179 6.79 -11.06 13.28
N SER A 180 7.81 -11.85 13.64
CA SER A 180 8.91 -11.40 14.50
C SER A 180 9.77 -10.29 13.86
N LEU A 181 9.62 -10.05 12.57
CA LEU A 181 10.26 -8.95 11.86
C LEU A 181 9.63 -7.59 12.15
N TYR A 182 8.43 -7.57 12.76
CA TYR A 182 7.64 -6.36 13.00
C TYR A 182 7.60 -6.00 14.49
N SER A 183 7.51 -4.70 14.72
CA SER A 183 7.48 -4.14 16.09
C SER A 183 6.55 -2.94 16.13
N LEU A 184 6.02 -2.64 17.29
CA LEU A 184 5.23 -1.45 17.58
C LEU A 184 5.93 -0.57 18.59
N ASN A 185 5.64 0.71 18.52
CA ASN A 185 6.08 1.73 19.45
C ASN A 185 4.96 2.74 19.67
N THR A 186 4.88 3.31 20.85
CA THR A 186 3.98 4.41 21.19
C THR A 186 4.80 5.67 21.45
N SER A 187 4.50 6.75 20.72
CA SER A 187 5.09 8.08 20.97
C SER A 187 4.29 8.79 22.06
N ASN A 188 4.81 8.84 23.27
CA ASN A 188 4.13 9.44 24.41
C ASN A 188 4.24 10.97 24.38
N ASN A 189 3.10 11.67 24.55
CA ASN A 189 3.01 13.12 24.75
C ASN A 189 3.71 13.97 23.67
N GLY A 190 3.71 13.49 22.42
CA GLY A 190 4.36 14.19 21.30
C GLY A 190 5.90 14.09 21.32
N GLY A 191 6.46 13.21 22.15
CA GLY A 191 7.86 12.82 22.08
C GLY A 191 8.17 12.01 20.82
N GLY A 192 9.42 11.92 20.45
CA GLY A 192 9.86 11.00 19.39
C GLY A 192 9.76 9.53 19.83
N SER A 193 9.99 8.64 18.87
CA SER A 193 10.14 7.21 19.18
C SER A 193 11.39 6.98 20.01
N ASP A 194 11.27 6.28 21.13
CA ASP A 194 12.37 5.88 22.01
C ASP A 194 12.78 4.40 21.81
N GLY A 195 12.22 3.76 20.77
CA GLY A 195 12.56 2.40 20.37
C GLY A 195 11.35 1.46 20.27
N LYS A 196 11.64 0.18 20.17
CA LYS A 196 10.60 -0.87 20.07
C LYS A 196 10.08 -1.19 21.46
N GLU A 197 8.77 -1.01 21.68
CA GLU A 197 8.12 -1.37 22.95
C GLU A 197 7.51 -2.77 22.92
N PHE A 198 7.13 -3.22 21.71
CA PHE A 198 6.62 -4.56 21.48
C PHE A 198 7.17 -5.12 20.16
N THR A 199 7.68 -6.35 20.20
CA THR A 199 8.04 -7.13 19.01
C THR A 199 7.16 -8.36 18.99
N PHE A 200 6.54 -8.65 17.85
CA PHE A 200 5.74 -9.87 17.69
C PHE A 200 6.62 -11.11 17.83
N GLU A 201 6.03 -12.19 18.32
CA GLU A 201 6.65 -13.52 18.26
C GLU A 201 6.68 -14.02 16.81
N SER A 202 7.44 -15.10 16.56
CA SER A 202 7.48 -15.74 15.23
C SER A 202 6.22 -16.56 15.00
N PHE A 203 5.35 -16.09 14.13
CA PHE A 203 4.19 -16.78 13.55
C PHE A 203 3.86 -16.17 12.20
N SER A 204 3.07 -16.86 11.40
CA SER A 204 2.59 -16.35 10.11
C SER A 204 1.18 -15.81 10.22
N VAL A 205 0.85 -14.84 9.35
CA VAL A 205 -0.49 -14.32 9.16
C VAL A 205 -0.82 -14.28 7.67
N SER A 206 -2.10 -14.36 7.34
CA SER A 206 -2.62 -14.22 5.98
C SER A 206 -3.12 -12.81 5.71
N GLU A 207 -3.20 -12.44 4.44
CA GLU A 207 -3.87 -11.21 4.02
C GLU A 207 -5.29 -11.14 4.58
N GLY A 208 -5.63 -10.02 5.20
CA GLY A 208 -6.92 -9.79 5.83
C GLY A 208 -7.00 -10.21 7.29
N ASP A 209 -5.99 -10.90 7.84
CA ASP A 209 -6.00 -11.28 9.26
C ASP A 209 -5.96 -10.03 10.16
N HIS A 210 -6.82 -10.06 11.19
CA HIS A 210 -6.95 -9.04 12.21
C HIS A 210 -6.25 -9.44 13.49
N ILE A 211 -5.30 -8.63 13.95
CA ILE A 211 -4.49 -8.89 15.14
C ILE A 211 -4.80 -7.81 16.19
N LEU A 212 -5.24 -8.22 17.35
CA LEU A 212 -5.49 -7.33 18.49
C LEU A 212 -4.40 -7.49 19.53
N LEU A 213 -3.64 -6.44 19.78
CA LEU A 213 -2.80 -6.35 20.97
C LEU A 213 -3.61 -5.70 22.09
N ALA A 214 -3.68 -6.35 23.23
CA ALA A 214 -4.47 -5.87 24.37
C ALA A 214 -3.69 -6.01 25.68
N ARG A 215 -3.75 -4.99 26.54
CA ARG A 215 -3.16 -5.10 27.90
C ARG A 215 -3.86 -6.15 28.72
N GLU A 216 -5.17 -6.17 28.67
CA GLU A 216 -6.03 -7.10 29.41
C GLU A 216 -7.04 -7.75 28.46
N PRO A 217 -6.68 -8.82 27.74
CA PRO A 217 -7.56 -9.46 26.74
C PRO A 217 -8.94 -9.83 27.28
N SER A 218 -9.05 -10.32 28.51
CA SER A 218 -10.34 -10.72 29.11
C SER A 218 -11.27 -9.52 29.34
N THR A 219 -10.75 -8.37 29.72
CA THR A 219 -11.50 -7.13 29.90
C THR A 219 -11.99 -6.62 28.55
N ILE A 220 -11.14 -6.64 27.56
CA ILE A 220 -11.46 -6.23 26.19
C ILE A 220 -12.47 -7.17 25.54
N ALA A 221 -12.38 -8.49 25.77
CA ALA A 221 -13.36 -9.46 25.30
C ALA A 221 -14.79 -9.12 25.79
N SER A 222 -14.91 -8.72 27.05
CA SER A 222 -16.19 -8.30 27.62
C SER A 222 -16.76 -7.04 26.95
N TYR A 223 -15.89 -6.11 26.54
CA TYR A 223 -16.29 -4.88 25.85
C TYR A 223 -16.71 -5.12 24.40
N TYR A 224 -15.91 -5.83 23.63
CA TYR A 224 -16.21 -6.12 22.23
C TYR A 224 -17.36 -7.14 22.06
N GLY A 225 -17.63 -7.97 23.08
CA GLY A 225 -18.67 -8.99 23.01
C GLY A 225 -18.42 -9.94 21.83
N ASN A 226 -19.42 -10.16 21.01
CA ASN A 226 -19.32 -11.07 19.86
C ASN A 226 -18.30 -10.60 18.81
N CYS A 227 -18.02 -9.30 18.71
CA CYS A 227 -17.01 -8.78 17.76
C CYS A 227 -15.59 -9.18 18.13
N TYR A 228 -15.34 -9.59 19.38
CA TYR A 228 -14.04 -10.09 19.78
C TYR A 228 -13.59 -11.34 19.00
N ASN A 229 -14.55 -12.14 18.58
CA ASN A 229 -14.29 -13.37 17.81
C ASN A 229 -13.92 -13.09 16.33
N ASN A 230 -13.95 -11.84 15.89
CA ASN A 230 -13.52 -11.44 14.54
C ASN A 230 -12.02 -11.13 14.47
N PHE A 231 -11.32 -11.15 15.59
CA PHE A 231 -9.86 -11.08 15.59
C PHE A 231 -9.28 -12.48 15.44
N ASP A 232 -8.43 -12.66 14.42
CA ASP A 232 -7.76 -13.93 14.15
C ASP A 232 -6.68 -14.23 15.18
N PHE A 233 -6.06 -13.17 15.69
CA PHE A 233 -5.06 -13.24 16.75
C PHE A 233 -5.35 -12.22 17.85
N VAL A 234 -5.28 -12.67 19.09
CA VAL A 234 -5.33 -11.78 20.26
C VAL A 234 -4.08 -12.01 21.10
N ILE A 235 -3.29 -10.95 21.24
CA ILE A 235 -1.98 -11.01 21.89
C ILE A 235 -2.00 -10.10 23.12
N GLN A 236 -1.59 -10.66 24.25
CA GLN A 236 -1.40 -9.83 25.45
C GLN A 236 -0.11 -9.03 25.34
N SER A 237 -0.19 -7.74 25.57
CA SER A 237 0.95 -6.82 25.49
C SER A 237 0.91 -5.79 26.59
N SER A 238 2.08 -5.36 27.05
CA SER A 238 2.23 -4.29 28.03
C SER A 238 2.23 -2.87 27.46
N ILE A 239 2.07 -2.73 26.13
CA ILE A 239 2.05 -1.42 25.45
C ILE A 239 0.88 -0.55 25.93
#